data_3c119d7b9741a9bc211133b9e18594ef
#
_entry.id   3c119d7b9741a9bc211133b9e18594ef
#
_cell.length_a   1.000
_cell.length_b   1.000
_cell.length_c   1.000
_cell.angle_alpha   90.00
_cell.angle_beta   90.00
_cell.angle_gamma   90.00
#
_symmetry.space_group_name_H-M   'P 1'
#
loop_
_entity.id
_entity.type
_entity.pdbx_description
1 polymer ?
#
loop_
_entity_poly.entity_id
_entity_poly.type
_entity_poly.pdbx_seq_one_letter_code
_entity_poly.pdbx_strand_id
1 'polypeptide(L)'
;MDKRLPIVDISALVINNQETFEFTKSAELLYKALSEVGFAIIIGHQVAAKTVSEMRNAVATVFDTPRDVLLKDTVVKGNYRGFVPLGFFTPNSGKGNADQYEAWKLHNETDPSDQICKDCNLYGPNKWPDIADDVKTPVMNYWRELTRVSEYLIIALCKIMGIDEKYIFDCMKNPLTNMTLLNYPPTPPTSDTWGQHPHKDFNLLTLLAHDPIGGLEVRRLDDQWITAECPPDGMVLNVGDMLELWSGGRLISTPHRVINRTGKHRQSFPFFSKPRWDVIVKPLLEPLANFDRAPLHVGTSATNIWHSNWPDEVSPDTTQHTNYT
;
A
#
# COMPACT_ATOMS: atom_id res chain seq x y z
N MET A 1 -20.54 4.02 18.11
CA MET A 1 -19.45 4.51 17.25
C MET A 1 -19.86 4.34 15.79
N ASP A 2 -19.50 5.28 14.92
CA ASP A 2 -19.86 5.19 13.49
C ASP A 2 -19.24 3.90 12.89
N LYS A 3 -20.04 3.18 12.09
CA LYS A 3 -19.61 1.93 11.43
C LYS A 3 -18.91 2.18 10.09
N ARG A 4 -18.64 3.44 9.76
CA ARG A 4 -18.02 3.87 8.50
C ARG A 4 -16.64 4.44 8.77
N LEU A 5 -15.76 4.34 7.76
CA LEU A 5 -14.48 5.05 7.78
C LEU A 5 -14.70 6.57 7.73
N PRO A 6 -13.85 7.35 8.41
CA PRO A 6 -13.91 8.82 8.31
C PRO A 6 -13.63 9.27 6.87
N ILE A 7 -14.40 10.26 6.40
CA ILE A 7 -14.20 10.92 5.11
C ILE A 7 -13.50 12.25 5.35
N VAL A 8 -12.39 12.49 4.67
CA VAL A 8 -11.60 13.71 4.79
C VAL A 8 -11.45 14.37 3.42
N ASP A 9 -11.92 15.61 3.31
CA ASP A 9 -11.64 16.43 2.13
C ASP A 9 -10.23 17.03 2.24
N ILE A 10 -9.37 16.63 1.30
CA ILE A 10 -7.97 17.05 1.24
C ILE A 10 -7.71 18.14 0.17
N SER A 11 -8.75 18.74 -0.41
CA SER A 11 -8.58 19.76 -1.46
C SER A 11 -7.71 20.94 -1.03
N ALA A 12 -7.77 21.35 0.22
CA ALA A 12 -6.90 22.39 0.77
C ALA A 12 -5.43 21.94 0.90
N LEU A 13 -5.19 20.66 1.14
CA LEU A 13 -3.82 20.11 1.25
C LEU A 13 -3.14 20.07 -0.12
N VAL A 14 -3.88 19.74 -1.16
CA VAL A 14 -3.35 19.62 -2.54
C VAL A 14 -2.97 20.98 -3.13
N ILE A 15 -3.56 22.08 -2.68
CA ILE A 15 -3.17 23.45 -3.05
C ILE A 15 -1.81 23.81 -2.41
N ASN A 16 -1.44 23.11 -1.34
CA ASN A 16 -0.17 23.24 -0.61
C ASN A 16 0.15 24.66 -0.11
N ASN A 17 -0.87 25.40 0.28
CA ASN A 17 -0.68 26.65 0.99
C ASN A 17 -0.77 26.40 2.51
N GLN A 18 0.34 26.02 3.12
CA GLN A 18 0.44 25.59 4.52
C GLN A 18 0.10 26.68 5.55
N GLU A 19 -0.01 27.93 5.11
CA GLU A 19 -0.31 29.08 6.00
C GLU A 19 -1.82 29.31 6.17
N THR A 20 -2.68 28.60 5.41
CA THR A 20 -4.13 28.82 5.46
C THR A 20 -4.79 28.07 6.60
N PHE A 21 -5.90 28.63 7.08
CA PHE A 21 -6.76 27.98 8.07
C PHE A 21 -7.35 26.67 7.51
N GLU A 22 -7.76 26.66 6.23
CA GLU A 22 -8.31 25.50 5.54
C GLU A 22 -7.31 24.35 5.47
N PHE A 23 -6.03 24.63 5.19
CA PHE A 23 -4.96 23.62 5.23
C PHE A 23 -4.85 23.01 6.63
N THR A 24 -4.72 23.85 7.67
CA THR A 24 -4.58 23.38 9.05
C THR A 24 -5.77 22.53 9.47
N LYS A 25 -6.99 22.98 9.17
CA LYS A 25 -8.22 22.23 9.48
C LYS A 25 -8.28 20.87 8.79
N SER A 26 -7.95 20.80 7.49
CA SER A 26 -7.91 19.52 6.75
C SER A 26 -6.82 18.60 7.28
N ALA A 27 -5.65 19.13 7.62
CA ALA A 27 -4.54 18.36 8.21
C ALA A 27 -4.90 17.80 9.60
N GLU A 28 -5.60 18.56 10.44
CA GLU A 28 -6.09 18.09 11.75
C GLU A 28 -7.13 16.98 11.59
N LEU A 29 -8.07 17.11 10.66
CA LEU A 29 -9.06 16.06 10.37
C LEU A 29 -8.38 14.79 9.84
N LEU A 30 -7.39 14.93 8.97
CA LEU A 30 -6.59 13.81 8.47
C LEU A 30 -5.84 13.13 9.62
N TYR A 31 -5.13 13.90 10.42
CA TYR A 31 -4.40 13.37 11.58
C TYR A 31 -5.34 12.63 12.55
N LYS A 32 -6.50 13.22 12.86
CA LYS A 32 -7.50 12.60 13.74
C LYS A 32 -7.97 11.25 13.18
N ALA A 33 -8.32 11.19 11.89
CA ALA A 33 -8.75 9.94 11.25
C ALA A 33 -7.67 8.85 11.34
N LEU A 34 -6.41 9.21 11.07
CA LEU A 34 -5.31 8.27 11.04
C LEU A 34 -4.77 7.91 12.44
N SER A 35 -5.02 8.73 13.46
CA SER A 35 -4.69 8.43 14.86
C SER A 35 -5.76 7.63 15.59
N GLU A 36 -7.03 7.70 15.17
CA GLU A 36 -8.14 6.97 15.79
C GLU A 36 -8.47 5.64 15.10
N VAL A 37 -8.28 5.58 13.76
CA VAL A 37 -8.67 4.42 12.94
C VAL A 37 -7.51 3.88 12.11
N GLY A 38 -6.51 4.71 11.78
CA GLY A 38 -5.43 4.35 10.86
C GLY A 38 -5.84 4.34 9.39
N PHE A 39 -7.12 4.59 9.10
CA PHE A 39 -7.74 4.63 7.78
C PHE A 39 -8.59 5.88 7.59
N ALA A 40 -8.64 6.35 6.38
CA ALA A 40 -9.57 7.40 5.94
C ALA A 40 -10.02 7.15 4.49
N ILE A 41 -11.20 7.67 4.15
CA ILE A 41 -11.57 7.92 2.76
C ILE A 41 -11.19 9.37 2.46
N ILE A 42 -10.33 9.58 1.48
CA ILE A 42 -9.96 10.94 1.04
C ILE A 42 -10.73 11.31 -0.23
N ILE A 43 -11.25 12.54 -0.25
CA ILE A 43 -11.88 13.17 -1.41
C ILE A 43 -11.14 14.47 -1.73
N GLY A 44 -11.40 15.06 -2.90
CA GLY A 44 -10.72 16.32 -3.30
C GLY A 44 -9.24 16.16 -3.65
N HIS A 45 -8.76 14.94 -3.89
CA HIS A 45 -7.37 14.61 -4.18
C HIS A 45 -6.86 15.08 -5.56
N GLN A 46 -7.75 15.59 -6.42
CA GLN A 46 -7.47 16.13 -7.76
C GLN A 46 -6.81 15.15 -8.75
N VAL A 47 -6.80 13.86 -8.48
CA VAL A 47 -6.47 12.85 -9.48
C VAL A 47 -7.64 12.74 -10.44
N ALA A 48 -7.40 12.99 -11.73
CA ALA A 48 -8.46 13.00 -12.73
C ALA A 48 -9.15 11.63 -12.83
N ALA A 49 -10.48 11.62 -12.92
CA ALA A 49 -11.26 10.39 -13.11
C ALA A 49 -10.78 9.60 -14.36
N LYS A 50 -10.36 10.31 -15.40
CA LYS A 50 -9.76 9.71 -16.60
C LYS A 50 -8.51 8.90 -16.26
N THR A 51 -7.58 9.43 -15.45
CA THR A 51 -6.36 8.73 -15.03
C THR A 51 -6.69 7.44 -14.28
N VAL A 52 -7.67 7.47 -13.37
CA VAL A 52 -8.13 6.28 -12.64
C VAL A 52 -8.77 5.26 -13.59
N SER A 53 -9.58 5.71 -14.56
CA SER A 53 -10.22 4.85 -15.55
C SER A 53 -9.22 4.20 -16.49
N GLU A 54 -8.23 4.96 -16.98
CA GLU A 54 -7.14 4.43 -17.82
C GLU A 54 -6.29 3.41 -17.06
N MET A 55 -6.00 3.66 -15.79
CA MET A 55 -5.32 2.71 -14.92
C MET A 55 -6.12 1.42 -14.75
N ARG A 56 -7.43 1.52 -14.52
CA ARG A 56 -8.31 0.36 -14.39
C ARG A 56 -8.34 -0.49 -15.66
N ASN A 57 -8.41 0.16 -16.83
CA ASN A 57 -8.34 -0.52 -18.12
C ASN A 57 -6.99 -1.22 -18.31
N ALA A 58 -5.89 -0.58 -17.95
CA ALA A 58 -4.56 -1.19 -18.02
C ALA A 58 -4.46 -2.45 -17.13
N VAL A 59 -5.02 -2.40 -15.92
CA VAL A 59 -5.08 -3.59 -15.03
C VAL A 59 -5.91 -4.71 -15.66
N ALA A 60 -7.06 -4.39 -16.25
CA ALA A 60 -7.88 -5.36 -16.95
C ALA A 60 -7.11 -6.01 -18.12
N THR A 61 -6.45 -5.18 -18.96
CA THR A 61 -5.62 -5.66 -20.09
C THR A 61 -4.52 -6.60 -19.61
N VAL A 62 -3.83 -6.31 -18.50
CA VAL A 62 -2.83 -7.24 -17.93
C VAL A 62 -3.43 -8.60 -17.63
N PHE A 63 -4.57 -8.65 -16.93
CA PHE A 63 -5.14 -9.94 -16.49
C PHE A 63 -6.03 -10.64 -17.52
N ASP A 64 -6.40 -9.94 -18.59
CA ASP A 64 -7.00 -10.56 -19.79
C ASP A 64 -5.95 -11.18 -20.72
N THR A 65 -4.65 -10.91 -20.48
CA THR A 65 -3.54 -11.50 -21.22
C THR A 65 -3.48 -13.02 -20.98
N PRO A 66 -3.22 -13.84 -22.03
CA PRO A 66 -3.10 -15.28 -21.87
C PRO A 66 -2.11 -15.66 -20.77
N ARG A 67 -2.51 -16.63 -19.93
CA ARG A 67 -1.75 -17.00 -18.74
C ARG A 67 -0.32 -17.48 -19.04
N ASP A 68 -0.13 -18.18 -20.15
CA ASP A 68 1.19 -18.64 -20.60
C ASP A 68 2.14 -17.49 -20.96
N VAL A 69 1.60 -16.35 -21.37
CA VAL A 69 2.37 -15.10 -21.59
C VAL A 69 2.76 -14.52 -20.24
N LEU A 70 1.82 -14.35 -19.31
CA LEU A 70 2.09 -13.80 -17.99
C LEU A 70 3.10 -14.65 -17.20
N LEU A 71 3.03 -15.97 -17.28
CA LEU A 71 3.93 -16.89 -16.59
C LEU A 71 5.40 -16.74 -16.97
N LYS A 72 5.72 -16.19 -18.16
CA LYS A 72 7.11 -15.90 -18.57
C LYS A 72 7.79 -14.88 -17.68
N ASP A 73 7.01 -14.00 -17.08
CA ASP A 73 7.48 -12.93 -16.19
C ASP A 73 7.17 -13.19 -14.72
N THR A 74 6.99 -14.46 -14.34
CA THR A 74 6.78 -14.82 -12.94
C THR A 74 7.90 -14.25 -12.06
N VAL A 75 7.53 -13.76 -10.87
CA VAL A 75 8.48 -13.29 -9.85
C VAL A 75 9.46 -14.39 -9.47
N VAL A 76 10.67 -14.00 -9.13
CA VAL A 76 11.72 -14.90 -8.61
C VAL A 76 12.33 -14.31 -7.35
N LYS A 77 12.93 -15.12 -6.49
CA LYS A 77 13.50 -14.65 -5.20
C LYS A 77 14.45 -13.47 -5.34
N GLY A 78 15.23 -13.41 -6.41
CA GLY A 78 16.16 -12.30 -6.69
C GLY A 78 15.52 -11.08 -7.37
N ASN A 79 14.28 -11.19 -7.80
CA ASN A 79 13.56 -10.08 -8.46
C ASN A 79 12.05 -10.18 -8.21
N TYR A 80 11.57 -9.38 -7.28
CA TYR A 80 10.17 -9.34 -6.86
C TYR A 80 9.31 -8.42 -7.76
N ARG A 81 9.57 -8.48 -9.07
CA ARG A 81 8.85 -7.74 -10.11
C ARG A 81 8.25 -8.70 -11.12
N GLY A 82 7.06 -8.40 -11.60
CA GLY A 82 6.36 -9.21 -12.57
C GLY A 82 5.18 -9.97 -11.99
N PHE A 83 4.83 -11.08 -12.62
CA PHE A 83 3.61 -11.83 -12.36
C PHE A 83 3.71 -12.71 -11.11
N VAL A 84 2.67 -12.68 -10.30
CA VAL A 84 2.44 -13.56 -9.15
C VAL A 84 1.24 -14.42 -9.47
N PRO A 85 1.41 -15.74 -9.68
CA PRO A 85 0.30 -16.65 -9.96
C PRO A 85 -0.70 -16.75 -8.80
N LEU A 86 -1.94 -17.14 -9.12
CA LEU A 86 -2.98 -17.36 -8.13
C LEU A 86 -2.54 -18.37 -7.07
N GLY A 87 -2.73 -18.03 -5.81
CA GLY A 87 -2.38 -18.89 -4.69
C GLY A 87 -0.88 -19.08 -4.47
N PHE A 88 -0.03 -18.21 -5.04
CA PHE A 88 1.42 -18.33 -4.94
C PHE A 88 1.93 -18.06 -3.53
N PHE A 89 1.35 -17.06 -2.85
CA PHE A 89 1.76 -16.70 -1.51
C PHE A 89 0.91 -17.37 -0.45
N THR A 90 1.59 -17.90 0.56
CA THR A 90 0.93 -18.28 1.82
C THR A 90 0.77 -17.04 2.70
N PRO A 91 -0.27 -17.02 3.57
CA PRO A 91 -0.40 -15.95 4.55
C PRO A 91 0.86 -15.81 5.39
N ASN A 92 1.25 -14.58 5.76
CA ASN A 92 2.39 -14.32 6.64
C ASN A 92 2.29 -15.07 8.00
N SER A 93 1.08 -15.45 8.40
CA SER A 93 0.85 -16.28 9.60
C SER A 93 1.30 -17.73 9.45
N GLY A 94 1.65 -18.18 8.25
CA GLY A 94 1.96 -19.59 7.95
C GLY A 94 0.79 -20.56 8.17
N LYS A 95 -0.43 -20.05 8.45
CA LYS A 95 -1.64 -20.83 8.75
C LYS A 95 -2.76 -20.46 7.78
N GLY A 96 -3.41 -21.46 7.26
CA GLY A 96 -4.57 -21.29 6.38
C GLY A 96 -4.29 -21.54 4.90
N ASN A 97 -5.31 -21.35 4.08
CA ASN A 97 -5.21 -21.47 2.63
C ASN A 97 -4.48 -20.25 2.06
N ALA A 98 -3.81 -20.42 0.92
CA ALA A 98 -3.17 -19.31 0.21
C ALA A 98 -4.18 -18.20 -0.14
N ASP A 99 -3.69 -16.96 -0.19
CA ASP A 99 -4.46 -15.80 -0.66
C ASP A 99 -5.00 -16.06 -2.08
N GLN A 100 -6.26 -15.70 -2.29
CA GLN A 100 -6.95 -15.94 -3.56
C GLN A 100 -6.88 -14.71 -4.47
N TYR A 101 -5.65 -14.35 -4.86
CA TYR A 101 -5.38 -13.34 -5.88
C TYR A 101 -4.22 -13.76 -6.78
N GLU A 102 -4.20 -13.20 -7.95
CA GLU A 102 -3.01 -13.10 -8.80
C GLU A 102 -2.60 -11.62 -8.88
N ALA A 103 -1.34 -11.36 -9.16
CA ALA A 103 -0.84 -9.99 -9.14
C ALA A 103 0.23 -9.71 -10.18
N TRP A 104 0.42 -8.42 -10.48
CA TRP A 104 1.60 -7.92 -11.15
C TRP A 104 2.31 -6.90 -10.24
N LYS A 105 3.55 -7.20 -9.87
CA LYS A 105 4.36 -6.39 -8.94
C LYS A 105 5.22 -5.39 -9.70
N LEU A 106 5.08 -4.12 -9.33
CA LEU A 106 5.87 -3.01 -9.85
C LEU A 106 6.54 -2.28 -8.68
N HIS A 107 7.76 -1.85 -8.88
CA HIS A 107 8.53 -1.04 -7.93
C HIS A 107 8.96 0.27 -8.59
N ASN A 108 9.55 1.17 -7.82
CA ASN A 108 10.15 2.36 -8.38
C ASN A 108 11.12 1.97 -9.50
N GLU A 109 10.89 2.49 -10.70
CA GLU A 109 11.70 2.19 -11.88
C GLU A 109 13.10 2.75 -11.68
N THR A 110 14.13 1.91 -11.80
CA THR A 110 15.51 2.32 -11.60
C THR A 110 16.36 1.78 -12.73
N ASP A 111 17.21 2.65 -13.30
CA ASP A 111 18.14 2.24 -14.34
C ASP A 111 19.13 1.20 -13.77
N PRO A 112 19.32 0.06 -14.43
CA PRO A 112 20.20 -0.99 -13.94
C PRO A 112 21.69 -0.55 -13.86
N SER A 113 22.07 0.54 -14.51
CA SER A 113 23.41 1.12 -14.41
C SER A 113 23.61 1.97 -13.14
N ASP A 114 22.52 2.39 -12.48
CA ASP A 114 22.59 3.19 -11.26
C ASP A 114 23.34 2.46 -10.15
N GLN A 115 24.14 3.20 -9.39
CA GLN A 115 24.91 2.65 -8.28
C GLN A 115 24.02 1.96 -7.24
N ILE A 116 22.82 2.49 -6.99
CA ILE A 116 21.89 1.93 -6.01
C ILE A 116 21.44 0.49 -6.36
N CYS A 117 21.44 0.12 -7.65
CA CYS A 117 21.14 -1.26 -8.08
C CYS A 117 22.27 -2.24 -7.74
N LYS A 118 23.49 -1.72 -7.59
CA LYS A 118 24.65 -2.53 -7.12
C LYS A 118 24.65 -2.64 -5.61
N ASP A 119 24.21 -1.59 -4.92
CA ASP A 119 24.19 -1.52 -3.46
C ASP A 119 23.04 -2.35 -2.86
N CYS A 120 21.91 -2.45 -3.60
CA CYS A 120 20.72 -3.16 -3.14
C CYS A 120 19.94 -3.77 -4.32
N ASN A 121 19.78 -5.09 -4.30
CA ASN A 121 19.05 -5.87 -5.32
C ASN A 121 17.54 -5.62 -5.33
N LEU A 122 17.02 -4.84 -4.39
CA LEU A 122 15.62 -4.41 -4.38
C LEU A 122 15.32 -3.36 -5.49
N TYR A 123 16.36 -2.73 -6.06
CA TYR A 123 16.24 -1.80 -7.18
C TYR A 123 16.49 -2.49 -8.52
N GLY A 124 15.96 -1.90 -9.57
CA GLY A 124 16.12 -2.35 -10.93
C GLY A 124 14.94 -1.97 -11.83
N PRO A 125 14.97 -2.34 -13.10
CA PRO A 125 13.89 -2.10 -14.03
C PRO A 125 12.67 -2.97 -13.71
N ASN A 126 11.49 -2.44 -13.94
CA ASN A 126 10.26 -3.23 -13.88
C ASN A 126 10.20 -4.22 -15.05
N LYS A 127 9.52 -5.33 -14.84
CA LYS A 127 9.01 -6.17 -15.91
C LYS A 127 7.67 -5.59 -16.35
N TRP A 128 7.46 -5.55 -17.66
CA TRP A 128 6.20 -5.17 -18.26
C TRP A 128 5.70 -6.35 -19.11
N PRO A 129 4.42 -6.69 -19.04
CA PRO A 129 3.91 -7.83 -19.80
C PRO A 129 4.04 -7.56 -21.31
N ASP A 130 4.44 -8.58 -22.06
CA ASP A 130 4.50 -8.54 -23.52
C ASP A 130 3.09 -8.69 -24.10
N ILE A 131 2.41 -7.55 -24.25
CA ILE A 131 1.05 -7.44 -24.77
C ILE A 131 0.95 -6.35 -25.82
N ALA A 132 -0.05 -6.44 -26.69
CA ALA A 132 -0.21 -5.51 -27.81
C ALA A 132 -0.53 -4.08 -27.36
N ASP A 133 -1.24 -3.92 -26.23
CA ASP A 133 -1.67 -2.63 -25.73
C ASP A 133 -0.65 -2.04 -24.75
N ASP A 134 -0.45 -0.72 -24.81
CA ASP A 134 0.40 0.00 -23.88
C ASP A 134 -0.25 0.07 -22.49
N VAL A 135 0.25 -0.71 -21.55
CA VAL A 135 -0.14 -0.65 -20.13
C VAL A 135 0.81 0.22 -19.31
N LYS A 136 2.04 0.45 -19.78
CA LYS A 136 3.05 1.20 -19.03
C LYS A 136 2.66 2.66 -18.85
N THR A 137 2.22 3.33 -19.90
CA THR A 137 1.89 4.75 -19.87
C THR A 137 0.77 5.09 -18.87
N PRO A 138 -0.42 4.45 -18.88
CA PRO A 138 -1.46 4.72 -17.87
C PRO A 138 -1.03 4.38 -16.45
N VAL A 139 -0.29 3.29 -16.24
CA VAL A 139 0.22 2.90 -14.92
C VAL A 139 1.19 3.97 -14.39
N MET A 140 2.13 4.44 -15.21
CA MET A 140 3.11 5.46 -14.78
C MET A 140 2.47 6.84 -14.61
N ASN A 141 1.42 7.18 -15.34
CA ASN A 141 0.65 8.39 -15.11
C ASN A 141 -0.06 8.34 -13.75
N TYR A 142 -0.73 7.23 -13.45
CA TYR A 142 -1.38 7.02 -12.16
C TYR A 142 -0.34 7.02 -11.02
N TRP A 143 0.79 6.35 -11.18
CA TRP A 143 1.88 6.34 -10.21
C TRP A 143 2.33 7.77 -9.85
N ARG A 144 2.55 8.62 -10.86
CA ARG A 144 2.98 10.02 -10.65
C ARG A 144 1.95 10.82 -9.85
N GLU A 145 0.66 10.65 -10.16
CA GLU A 145 -0.41 11.33 -9.43
C GLU A 145 -0.47 10.87 -7.97
N LEU A 146 -0.33 9.57 -7.69
CA LEU A 146 -0.35 9.09 -6.31
C LEU A 146 0.91 9.46 -5.54
N THR A 147 2.06 9.55 -6.19
CA THR A 147 3.28 10.11 -5.58
C THR A 147 3.00 11.54 -5.09
N ARG A 148 2.45 12.39 -5.95
CA ARG A 148 2.08 13.78 -5.63
C ARG A 148 1.08 13.85 -4.46
N VAL A 149 0.03 13.05 -4.47
CA VAL A 149 -0.95 13.02 -3.37
C VAL A 149 -0.29 12.55 -2.07
N SER A 150 0.53 11.50 -2.12
CA SER A 150 1.27 10.99 -0.96
C SER A 150 2.18 12.06 -0.33
N GLU A 151 2.86 12.87 -1.16
CA GLU A 151 3.72 13.97 -0.69
C GLU A 151 2.91 15.03 0.06
N TYR A 152 1.77 15.47 -0.45
CA TYR A 152 0.90 16.43 0.25
C TYR A 152 0.37 15.91 1.59
N LEU A 153 0.01 14.62 1.65
CA LEU A 153 -0.43 13.99 2.89
C LEU A 153 0.71 13.93 3.92
N ILE A 154 1.93 13.60 3.48
CA ILE A 154 3.12 13.58 4.34
C ILE A 154 3.41 14.98 4.88
N ILE A 155 3.39 16.02 4.03
CA ILE A 155 3.58 17.42 4.45
C ILE A 155 2.57 17.80 5.54
N ALA A 156 1.28 17.52 5.31
CA ALA A 156 0.22 17.84 6.24
C ALA A 156 0.42 17.14 7.61
N LEU A 157 0.76 15.85 7.59
CA LEU A 157 1.01 15.08 8.80
C LEU A 157 2.27 15.57 9.54
N CYS A 158 3.35 15.86 8.82
CA CYS A 158 4.57 16.44 9.40
C CYS A 158 4.28 17.76 10.11
N LYS A 159 3.51 18.65 9.47
CA LYS A 159 3.16 19.95 10.06
C LYS A 159 2.38 19.80 11.38
N ILE A 160 1.36 18.93 11.41
CA ILE A 160 0.56 18.70 12.63
C ILE A 160 1.37 18.04 13.73
N MET A 161 2.28 17.15 13.40
CA MET A 161 3.10 16.41 14.37
C MET A 161 4.38 17.18 14.78
N GLY A 162 4.72 18.30 14.12
CA GLY A 162 5.97 19.01 14.36
C GLY A 162 7.21 18.24 13.91
N ILE A 163 7.08 17.39 12.89
CA ILE A 163 8.20 16.66 12.29
C ILE A 163 8.76 17.48 11.12
N ASP A 164 10.09 17.54 11.01
CA ASP A 164 10.74 18.18 9.86
C ASP A 164 10.48 17.36 8.58
N GLU A 165 9.66 17.91 7.69
CA GLU A 165 9.31 17.26 6.42
C GLU A 165 10.54 17.02 5.54
N LYS A 166 11.56 17.90 5.63
CA LYS A 166 12.80 17.74 4.89
C LYS A 166 13.50 16.41 5.21
N TYR A 167 13.52 16.02 6.49
CA TYR A 167 14.08 14.74 6.90
C TYR A 167 13.35 13.57 6.22
N ILE A 168 12.01 13.61 6.20
CA ILE A 168 11.20 12.57 5.57
C ILE A 168 11.50 12.49 4.06
N PHE A 169 11.52 13.64 3.36
CA PHE A 169 11.80 13.67 1.92
C PHE A 169 13.25 13.28 1.59
N ASP A 170 14.22 13.57 2.45
CA ASP A 170 15.58 13.05 2.30
C ASP A 170 15.63 11.51 2.40
N CYS A 171 14.82 10.92 3.27
CA CYS A 171 14.65 9.47 3.35
C CYS A 171 13.88 8.88 2.14
N MET A 172 13.08 9.69 1.46
CA MET A 172 12.28 9.30 0.29
C MET A 172 13.03 9.46 -1.05
N LYS A 173 14.27 9.92 -1.08
CA LYS A 173 15.09 9.94 -2.30
C LYS A 173 15.37 8.51 -2.77
N ASN A 174 15.11 8.21 -4.02
CA ASN A 174 15.18 6.85 -4.57
C ASN A 174 14.39 5.83 -3.72
N PRO A 175 13.07 5.99 -3.59
CA PRO A 175 12.26 5.24 -2.64
C PRO A 175 12.10 3.77 -3.05
N LEU A 176 11.85 2.89 -2.11
CA LEU A 176 11.37 1.52 -2.36
C LEU A 176 9.85 1.46 -2.60
N THR A 177 9.24 2.58 -2.95
CA THR A 177 7.83 2.67 -3.32
C THR A 177 7.47 1.60 -4.35
N ASN A 178 6.34 0.96 -4.14
CA ASN A 178 5.85 -0.07 -5.04
C ASN A 178 4.34 0.03 -5.28
N MET A 179 3.89 -0.59 -6.34
CA MET A 179 2.48 -0.76 -6.69
C MET A 179 2.23 -2.23 -7.00
N THR A 180 1.08 -2.72 -6.62
CA THR A 180 0.66 -4.07 -6.96
C THR A 180 -0.64 -4.00 -7.73
N LEU A 181 -0.64 -4.49 -8.96
CA LEU A 181 -1.88 -4.72 -9.70
C LEU A 181 -2.43 -6.06 -9.23
N LEU A 182 -3.65 -6.09 -8.73
CA LEU A 182 -4.27 -7.26 -8.12
C LEU A 182 -5.52 -7.65 -8.90
N ASN A 183 -5.68 -8.93 -9.17
CA ASN A 183 -6.88 -9.52 -9.70
C ASN A 183 -7.36 -10.64 -8.76
N TYR A 184 -8.56 -10.44 -8.21
CA TYR A 184 -9.23 -11.41 -7.35
C TYR A 184 -10.28 -12.12 -8.19
N PRO A 185 -10.16 -13.43 -8.44
CA PRO A 185 -11.14 -14.17 -9.22
C PRO A 185 -12.51 -14.18 -8.51
N PRO A 186 -13.59 -14.47 -9.26
CA PRO A 186 -14.91 -14.66 -8.69
C PRO A 186 -14.91 -15.76 -7.64
N THR A 187 -15.39 -15.44 -6.44
CA THR A 187 -15.51 -16.40 -5.35
C THR A 187 -16.99 -16.56 -5.00
N PRO A 188 -17.50 -17.78 -4.79
CA PRO A 188 -18.88 -17.96 -4.36
C PRO A 188 -19.14 -17.23 -3.04
N PRO A 189 -20.36 -16.67 -2.83
CA PRO A 189 -20.72 -15.95 -1.61
C PRO A 189 -20.56 -16.80 -0.33
N THR A 190 -20.63 -18.12 -0.45
CA THR A 190 -20.49 -19.10 0.64
C THR A 190 -19.06 -19.55 0.88
N SER A 191 -18.10 -19.03 0.13
CA SER A 191 -16.70 -19.42 0.25
C SER A 191 -16.08 -18.86 1.55
N ASP A 192 -15.34 -19.70 2.25
CA ASP A 192 -14.51 -19.30 3.41
C ASP A 192 -13.09 -18.86 3.00
N THR A 193 -12.83 -18.73 1.69
CA THR A 193 -11.54 -18.31 1.19
C THR A 193 -11.36 -16.81 1.27
N TRP A 194 -10.17 -16.39 1.64
CA TRP A 194 -9.78 -14.99 1.70
C TRP A 194 -9.24 -14.53 0.36
N GLY A 195 -9.68 -13.38 -0.12
CA GLY A 195 -8.98 -12.70 -1.20
C GLY A 195 -7.58 -12.33 -0.74
N GLN A 196 -7.49 -11.71 0.45
CA GLN A 196 -6.23 -11.45 1.14
C GLN A 196 -6.47 -11.55 2.65
N HIS A 197 -5.64 -12.31 3.34
CA HIS A 197 -5.74 -12.51 4.78
C HIS A 197 -5.52 -11.20 5.56
N PRO A 198 -5.97 -11.13 6.84
CA PRO A 198 -5.66 -10.02 7.70
C PRO A 198 -4.16 -9.72 7.77
N HIS A 199 -3.79 -8.49 7.47
CA HIS A 199 -2.40 -8.01 7.47
C HIS A 199 -2.34 -6.51 7.76
N LYS A 200 -1.15 -6.01 8.04
CA LYS A 200 -0.79 -4.58 8.04
C LYS A 200 0.13 -4.30 6.88
N ASP A 201 0.17 -3.05 6.45
CA ASP A 201 1.06 -2.63 5.38
C ASP A 201 2.44 -2.24 5.91
N PHE A 202 3.48 -2.75 5.26
CA PHE A 202 4.86 -2.40 5.53
C PHE A 202 5.29 -1.21 4.66
N ASN A 203 4.80 -0.01 4.98
CA ASN A 203 5.08 1.23 4.26
C ASN A 203 4.84 2.46 5.12
N LEU A 204 4.84 3.67 4.51
CA LEU A 204 4.38 4.90 5.15
C LEU A 204 2.88 5.06 4.98
N LEU A 205 2.43 5.21 3.74
CA LEU A 205 1.03 5.41 3.37
C LEU A 205 0.68 4.49 2.21
N THR A 206 -0.52 3.92 2.26
CA THR A 206 -1.16 3.24 1.14
C THR A 206 -2.26 4.11 0.57
N LEU A 207 -2.27 4.29 -0.74
CA LEU A 207 -3.32 4.95 -1.50
C LEU A 207 -3.97 3.95 -2.46
N LEU A 208 -5.29 3.86 -2.40
CA LEU A 208 -6.06 2.91 -3.19
C LEU A 208 -7.30 3.57 -3.77
N ALA A 209 -7.42 3.66 -5.09
CA ALA A 209 -8.63 4.15 -5.73
C ALA A 209 -9.84 3.28 -5.40
N HIS A 210 -11.02 3.91 -5.37
CA HIS A 210 -12.30 3.22 -5.17
C HIS A 210 -12.42 1.99 -6.08
N ASP A 211 -12.91 0.89 -5.49
CA ASP A 211 -13.28 -0.33 -6.20
C ASP A 211 -14.80 -0.55 -6.07
N PRO A 212 -15.56 -0.56 -7.20
CA PRO A 212 -17.01 -0.71 -7.16
C PRO A 212 -17.49 -2.08 -6.67
N ILE A 213 -16.60 -3.08 -6.61
CA ILE A 213 -16.92 -4.42 -6.08
C ILE A 213 -16.84 -4.43 -4.56
N GLY A 214 -15.99 -3.57 -3.96
CA GLY A 214 -15.79 -3.51 -2.53
C GLY A 214 -14.97 -4.69 -1.96
N GLY A 215 -15.33 -5.15 -0.78
CA GLY A 215 -14.71 -6.32 -0.13
C GLY A 215 -13.46 -6.01 0.68
N LEU A 216 -13.02 -4.77 0.76
CA LEU A 216 -11.99 -4.35 1.74
C LEU A 216 -12.66 -4.16 3.10
N GLU A 217 -12.13 -4.81 4.12
CA GLU A 217 -12.57 -4.68 5.51
C GLU A 217 -11.40 -4.25 6.40
N VAL A 218 -11.68 -3.36 7.35
CA VAL A 218 -10.73 -2.77 8.28
C VAL A 218 -11.11 -3.17 9.70
N ARG A 219 -10.14 -3.61 10.50
CA ARG A 219 -10.32 -3.98 11.90
C ARG A 219 -10.24 -2.73 12.77
N ARG A 220 -11.27 -2.48 13.54
CA ARG A 220 -11.30 -1.38 14.50
C ARG A 220 -10.59 -1.75 15.80
N LEU A 221 -10.35 -0.75 16.65
CA LEU A 221 -9.76 -0.96 17.97
C LEU A 221 -10.65 -1.80 18.92
N ASP A 222 -11.96 -1.90 18.64
CA ASP A 222 -12.91 -2.76 19.36
C ASP A 222 -13.03 -4.16 18.72
N ASP A 223 -12.07 -4.55 17.89
CA ASP A 223 -12.00 -5.82 17.17
C ASP A 223 -13.12 -6.08 16.14
N GLN A 224 -13.97 -5.10 15.89
CA GLN A 224 -15.00 -5.20 14.84
C GLN A 224 -14.41 -4.93 13.46
N TRP A 225 -14.79 -5.75 12.49
CA TRP A 225 -14.48 -5.53 11.09
C TRP A 225 -15.55 -4.66 10.44
N ILE A 226 -15.12 -3.62 9.76
CA ILE A 226 -16.00 -2.71 9.01
C ILE A 226 -15.60 -2.69 7.54
N THR A 227 -16.60 -2.64 6.66
CA THR A 227 -16.36 -2.50 5.22
C THR A 227 -15.88 -1.09 4.88
N ALA A 228 -14.85 -0.99 4.06
CA ALA A 228 -14.38 0.29 3.54
C ALA A 228 -15.28 0.75 2.38
N GLU A 229 -16.41 1.37 2.72
CA GLU A 229 -17.29 2.01 1.74
C GLU A 229 -16.66 3.31 1.24
N CYS A 230 -16.35 3.37 -0.04
CA CYS A 230 -15.67 4.52 -0.66
C CYS A 230 -16.54 5.08 -1.79
N PRO A 231 -16.81 6.40 -1.85
CA PRO A 231 -17.51 7.01 -2.97
C PRO A 231 -16.71 6.89 -4.27
N PRO A 232 -17.34 6.98 -5.45
CA PRO A 232 -16.66 6.78 -6.74
C PRO A 232 -15.49 7.72 -7.01
N ASP A 233 -15.52 8.92 -6.44
CA ASP A 233 -14.48 9.96 -6.52
C ASP A 233 -13.52 9.95 -5.32
N GLY A 234 -13.64 8.96 -4.44
CA GLY A 234 -12.79 8.82 -3.26
C GLY A 234 -11.64 7.84 -3.47
N MET A 235 -10.68 7.94 -2.55
CA MET A 235 -9.61 6.95 -2.38
C MET A 235 -9.55 6.50 -0.94
N VAL A 236 -9.24 5.23 -0.74
CA VAL A 236 -8.89 4.71 0.58
C VAL A 236 -7.43 5.10 0.85
N LEU A 237 -7.21 5.63 2.03
CA LEU A 237 -5.89 5.93 2.58
C LEU A 237 -5.69 5.13 3.86
N ASN A 238 -4.52 4.52 4.04
CA ASN A 238 -4.14 3.96 5.34
C ASN A 238 -2.67 4.20 5.70
N VAL A 239 -2.43 4.16 7.01
CA VAL A 239 -1.11 4.21 7.62
C VAL A 239 -0.48 2.82 7.59
N GLY A 240 0.80 2.76 7.25
CA GLY A 240 1.61 1.56 7.37
C GLY A 240 2.55 1.58 8.58
N ASP A 241 3.18 0.45 8.84
CA ASP A 241 4.04 0.19 10.02
C ASP A 241 5.21 1.18 10.16
N MET A 242 5.75 1.67 9.04
CA MET A 242 6.86 2.62 9.08
C MET A 242 6.41 4.00 9.56
N LEU A 243 5.23 4.48 9.16
CA LEU A 243 4.72 5.76 9.60
C LEU A 243 4.19 5.69 11.04
N GLU A 244 3.61 4.55 11.44
CA GLU A 244 3.28 4.28 12.84
C GLU A 244 4.55 4.40 13.71
N LEU A 245 5.65 3.77 13.27
CA LEU A 245 6.92 3.81 14.00
C LEU A 245 7.53 5.23 14.03
N TRP A 246 7.58 5.94 12.90
CA TRP A 246 8.07 7.33 12.88
C TRP A 246 7.28 8.26 13.77
N SER A 247 5.95 8.09 13.83
CA SER A 247 5.08 8.90 14.69
C SER A 247 5.16 8.55 16.18
N GLY A 248 5.94 7.53 16.57
CA GLY A 248 5.99 7.03 17.94
C GLY A 248 4.64 6.47 18.41
N GLY A 249 3.89 5.83 17.52
CA GLY A 249 2.59 5.22 17.80
C GLY A 249 1.39 6.17 17.77
N ARG A 250 1.57 7.44 17.36
CA ARG A 250 0.45 8.41 17.26
C ARG A 250 -0.45 8.13 16.08
N LEU A 251 0.10 7.66 14.98
CA LEU A 251 -0.66 7.17 13.83
C LEU A 251 -0.70 5.64 13.90
N ILE A 252 -1.81 5.05 13.53
CA ILE A 252 -2.06 3.61 13.77
C ILE A 252 -1.98 2.84 12.46
N SER A 253 -1.09 1.85 12.38
CA SER A 253 -1.12 0.85 11.33
C SER A 253 -2.18 -0.19 11.67
N THR A 254 -3.25 -0.24 10.90
CA THR A 254 -4.46 -1.00 11.23
C THR A 254 -4.58 -2.26 10.38
N PRO A 255 -4.86 -3.43 11.01
CA PRO A 255 -5.11 -4.66 10.27
C PRO A 255 -6.30 -4.52 9.32
N HIS A 256 -6.14 -5.02 8.10
CA HIS A 256 -7.18 -5.04 7.09
C HIS A 256 -7.11 -6.32 6.26
N ARG A 257 -8.18 -6.63 5.55
CA ARG A 257 -8.33 -7.86 4.80
C ARG A 257 -9.22 -7.67 3.58
N VAL A 258 -9.17 -8.62 2.64
CA VAL A 258 -10.04 -8.60 1.47
C VAL A 258 -10.88 -9.87 1.41
N ILE A 259 -12.19 -9.69 1.25
CA ILE A 259 -13.14 -10.78 1.04
C ILE A 259 -13.97 -10.46 -0.20
N ASN A 260 -13.79 -11.22 -1.28
CA ASN A 260 -14.60 -11.07 -2.48
C ASN A 260 -15.73 -12.10 -2.50
N ARG A 261 -16.89 -11.76 -1.95
CA ARG A 261 -18.10 -12.61 -1.92
C ARG A 261 -19.13 -12.24 -2.98
N THR A 262 -18.74 -11.47 -3.99
CA THR A 262 -19.70 -10.94 -4.97
C THR A 262 -19.93 -11.86 -6.16
N GLY A 263 -19.12 -12.89 -6.33
CA GLY A 263 -19.14 -13.74 -7.53
C GLY A 263 -18.66 -13.03 -8.80
N LYS A 264 -18.03 -11.83 -8.65
CA LYS A 264 -17.48 -11.03 -9.77
C LYS A 264 -15.97 -10.92 -9.63
N HIS A 265 -15.27 -10.67 -10.73
CA HIS A 265 -13.88 -10.26 -10.68
C HIS A 265 -13.74 -8.93 -9.94
N ARG A 266 -12.77 -8.87 -9.03
CA ARG A 266 -12.38 -7.65 -8.34
C ARG A 266 -10.96 -7.30 -8.75
N GLN A 267 -10.73 -6.04 -9.13
CA GLN A 267 -9.39 -5.55 -9.46
C GLN A 267 -9.01 -4.40 -8.52
N SER A 268 -7.77 -4.39 -8.09
CA SER A 268 -7.26 -3.43 -7.13
C SER A 268 -5.81 -3.07 -7.49
N PHE A 269 -5.39 -1.84 -7.21
CA PHE A 269 -4.03 -1.39 -7.58
C PHE A 269 -3.48 -0.41 -6.52
N PRO A 270 -3.23 -0.92 -5.30
CA PRO A 270 -2.69 -0.12 -4.22
C PRO A 270 -1.28 0.39 -4.52
N PHE A 271 -1.05 1.65 -4.15
CA PHE A 271 0.24 2.33 -4.19
C PHE A 271 0.80 2.41 -2.76
N PHE A 272 2.01 1.91 -2.56
CA PHE A 272 2.68 1.80 -1.27
C PHE A 272 3.88 2.74 -1.21
N SER A 273 3.74 3.88 -0.56
CA SER A 273 4.82 4.84 -0.36
C SER A 273 5.83 4.33 0.66
N LYS A 274 7.11 4.25 0.32
CA LYS A 274 8.18 3.71 1.17
C LYS A 274 9.43 4.58 1.13
N PRO A 275 10.24 4.60 2.19
CA PRO A 275 11.55 5.22 2.17
C PRO A 275 12.56 4.41 1.32
N ARG A 276 13.76 4.99 1.16
CA ARG A 276 14.92 4.32 0.56
C ARG A 276 15.37 3.12 1.42
N TRP A 277 16.01 2.15 0.80
CA TRP A 277 16.39 0.86 1.39
C TRP A 277 17.29 0.96 2.63
N ASP A 278 18.22 1.93 2.67
CA ASP A 278 19.23 2.10 3.73
C ASP A 278 18.72 2.91 4.94
N VAL A 279 17.46 3.35 4.90
CA VAL A 279 16.86 4.11 5.99
C VAL A 279 16.61 3.21 7.20
N ILE A 280 16.99 3.71 8.38
CA ILE A 280 16.59 3.14 9.66
C ILE A 280 15.38 3.93 10.15
N VAL A 281 14.21 3.30 10.14
CA VAL A 281 12.98 3.86 10.68
C VAL A 281 12.99 3.67 12.19
N LYS A 282 12.86 4.78 12.93
CA LYS A 282 12.77 4.82 14.40
C LYS A 282 11.85 5.97 14.81
N PRO A 283 11.33 5.98 16.02
CA PRO A 283 10.50 7.12 16.47
C PRO A 283 11.22 8.46 16.27
N LEU A 284 10.53 9.40 15.63
CA LEU A 284 10.99 10.80 15.46
C LEU A 284 10.42 11.72 16.54
N LEU A 285 9.42 11.23 17.26
CA LEU A 285 8.79 11.86 18.41
C LEU A 285 8.95 10.95 19.62
N GLU A 286 8.88 11.53 20.83
CA GLU A 286 8.83 10.71 22.04
C GLU A 286 7.69 9.68 21.92
N PRO A 287 7.99 8.38 22.02
CA PRO A 287 6.97 7.34 21.88
C PRO A 287 5.86 7.47 22.90
N LEU A 288 4.64 7.07 22.51
CA LEU A 288 3.56 6.94 23.47
C LEU A 288 3.90 5.86 24.53
N ALA A 289 3.39 6.01 25.75
CA ALA A 289 3.76 5.18 26.90
C ALA A 289 3.62 3.66 26.66
N ASN A 290 2.69 3.25 25.79
CA ASN A 290 2.44 1.84 25.46
C ASN A 290 3.00 1.45 24.08
N PHE A 291 3.85 2.28 23.49
CA PHE A 291 4.44 2.03 22.18
C PHE A 291 5.92 1.67 22.33
N ASP A 292 6.18 0.38 22.29
CA ASP A 292 7.56 -0.19 22.37
C ASP A 292 7.82 -1.03 21.12
N ARG A 293 8.39 -0.39 20.10
CA ARG A 293 8.79 -1.06 18.85
C ARG A 293 10.23 -0.74 18.53
N ALA A 294 11.01 -1.78 18.23
CA ALA A 294 12.40 -1.63 17.83
C ALA A 294 12.52 -0.89 16.48
N PRO A 295 13.60 -0.11 16.30
CA PRO A 295 13.94 0.44 14.98
C PRO A 295 14.03 -0.66 13.92
N LEU A 296 13.65 -0.35 12.68
CA LEU A 296 13.72 -1.28 11.55
C LEU A 296 14.57 -0.69 10.42
N HIS A 297 15.33 -1.56 9.75
CA HIS A 297 16.06 -1.22 8.54
C HIS A 297 15.19 -1.59 7.32
N VAL A 298 14.85 -0.59 6.48
CA VAL A 298 13.86 -0.74 5.41
C VAL A 298 14.20 -1.87 4.45
N GLY A 299 15.43 -1.93 3.94
CA GLY A 299 15.84 -2.95 2.97
C GLY A 299 15.86 -4.36 3.57
N THR A 300 16.41 -4.52 4.76
CA THR A 300 16.44 -5.82 5.45
C THR A 300 15.02 -6.33 5.72
N SER A 301 14.16 -5.47 6.25
CA SER A 301 12.78 -5.85 6.55
C SER A 301 11.98 -6.17 5.28
N ALA A 302 12.17 -5.39 4.19
CA ALA A 302 11.55 -5.67 2.91
C ALA A 302 11.99 -7.04 2.36
N THR A 303 13.28 -7.36 2.42
CA THR A 303 13.83 -8.65 1.99
C THR A 303 13.25 -9.80 2.82
N ASN A 304 13.19 -9.65 4.14
CA ASN A 304 12.64 -10.67 5.03
C ASN A 304 11.16 -10.94 4.74
N ILE A 305 10.35 -9.89 4.51
CA ILE A 305 8.94 -10.03 4.13
C ILE A 305 8.82 -10.77 2.79
N TRP A 306 9.68 -10.50 1.82
CA TRP A 306 9.65 -11.23 0.55
C TRP A 306 9.96 -12.71 0.73
N HIS A 307 11.00 -13.02 1.49
CA HIS A 307 11.40 -14.39 1.75
C HIS A 307 10.33 -15.16 2.54
N SER A 308 9.69 -14.53 3.54
CA SER A 308 8.64 -15.18 4.32
C SER A 308 7.38 -15.54 3.52
N ASN A 309 7.14 -14.86 2.40
CA ASN A 309 6.02 -15.16 1.50
C ASN A 309 6.30 -16.32 0.54
N TRP A 310 7.56 -16.79 0.47
CA TRP A 310 7.95 -17.84 -0.47
C TRP A 310 7.56 -19.22 0.06
N PRO A 311 6.94 -20.11 -0.76
CA PRO A 311 6.35 -21.37 -0.29
C PRO A 311 7.33 -22.36 0.37
N ASP A 312 8.61 -22.25 0.05
CA ASP A 312 9.65 -23.24 0.44
C ASP A 312 10.54 -22.78 1.61
N GLU A 313 10.27 -21.62 2.22
CA GLU A 313 11.07 -21.11 3.33
C GLU A 313 10.32 -21.19 4.66
N VAL A 314 10.96 -21.90 5.62
CA VAL A 314 10.65 -21.72 7.04
C VAL A 314 11.06 -20.29 7.38
N SER A 315 10.08 -19.45 7.68
CA SER A 315 10.29 -18.04 8.02
C SER A 315 11.39 -17.91 9.08
N PRO A 316 12.48 -17.15 8.82
CA PRO A 316 13.30 -16.67 9.91
C PRO A 316 12.37 -15.85 10.81
N ASP A 317 12.52 -15.97 12.10
CA ASP A 317 11.67 -15.42 13.16
C ASP A 317 11.11 -14.02 12.82
N THR A 318 9.93 -13.96 12.18
CA THR A 318 9.20 -12.75 11.83
C THR A 318 8.27 -12.34 12.97
N THR A 319 8.50 -12.83 14.18
CA THR A 319 7.66 -12.59 15.37
C THR A 319 7.44 -11.12 15.70
N GLN A 320 8.25 -10.22 15.15
CA GLN A 320 8.02 -8.77 15.28
C GLN A 320 6.91 -8.23 14.36
N HIS A 321 6.48 -8.98 13.32
CA HIS A 321 5.46 -8.55 12.36
C HIS A 321 4.19 -9.41 12.34
N THR A 322 4.14 -10.51 13.10
CA THR A 322 3.10 -11.54 12.98
C THR A 322 2.15 -11.69 14.17
N ASN A 323 2.22 -10.84 15.18
CA ASN A 323 1.24 -10.89 16.28
C ASN A 323 -0.09 -10.23 15.89
N TYR A 324 -0.81 -10.84 14.93
CA TYR A 324 -2.15 -10.42 14.49
C TYR A 324 -3.22 -11.50 14.72
N THR A 325 -3.05 -12.34 15.73
CA THR A 325 -4.14 -13.21 16.22
C THR A 325 -4.99 -12.48 17.23
#